data_546945132ba3bd810f99d6184712f63c
#
_entry.id   546945132ba3bd810f99d6184712f63c
#
_cell.length_a   1.000
_cell.length_b   1.000
_cell.length_c   1.000
_cell.angle_alpha   90.00
_cell.angle_beta   90.00
_cell.angle_gamma   90.00
#
_symmetry.space_group_name_H-M   'P 1'
#
loop_
_entity.id
_entity.type
_entity.pdbx_description
1 polymer ?
#
loop_
_entity_poly.entity_id
_entity_poly.type
_entity_poly.pdbx_seq_one_letter_code
_entity_poly.pdbx_strand_id
1 'polypeptide(L)'
;MDKKTQGAWLLHHARKLQATTNQDFDSIAFAGKSGTLLSAISAERQSVVTQQRLEALARANHISPKTELPAIVAELARQKLILPGSGGVEVLGLTGHSVLEHTSRIFDESSHEAHEEAVIFVSEIASETPTTDKAIAEVVSDNLKLSRKEVGDTLDLATNIGFFDSEPISAQEKLLFNGNLFRRDDARKVNAILSTLKAPEAALLTEVNQKLQETGCLPLET
;
A
#
# COMPACT_ATOMS: atom_id res chain seq x y z
N MET A 1 -7.22 -1.73 6.18
CA MET A 1 -5.80 -1.33 6.54
C MET A 1 -5.84 -0.02 7.32
N ASP A 2 -5.10 0.10 8.44
CA ASP A 2 -4.98 1.40 9.14
C ASP A 2 -4.14 2.40 8.34
N LYS A 3 -4.28 3.71 8.64
CA LYS A 3 -3.66 4.79 7.85
C LYS A 3 -2.12 4.75 7.80
N LYS A 4 -1.46 4.29 8.86
CA LYS A 4 0.01 4.18 8.88
C LYS A 4 0.48 3.02 8.03
N THR A 5 -0.18 1.88 8.14
CA THR A 5 0.09 0.70 7.33
C THR A 5 -0.17 0.98 5.85
N GLN A 6 -1.28 1.64 5.50
CA GLN A 6 -1.56 2.07 4.13
C GLN A 6 -0.48 3.03 3.61
N GLY A 7 -0.10 4.03 4.40
CA GLY A 7 0.96 4.97 4.02
C GLY A 7 2.32 4.29 3.82
N ALA A 8 2.68 3.33 4.68
CA ALA A 8 3.90 2.53 4.53
C ALA A 8 3.85 1.67 3.25
N TRP A 9 2.71 1.07 2.97
CA TRP A 9 2.46 0.30 1.75
C TRP A 9 2.63 1.17 0.50
N LEU A 10 2.02 2.35 0.48
CA LEU A 10 2.13 3.31 -0.62
C LEU A 10 3.59 3.75 -0.86
N LEU A 11 4.34 4.08 0.20
CA LEU A 11 5.76 4.43 0.10
C LEU A 11 6.60 3.30 -0.49
N HIS A 12 6.34 2.07 -0.05
CA HIS A 12 7.08 0.90 -0.52
C HIS A 12 6.79 0.60 -1.99
N HIS A 13 5.52 0.57 -2.37
CA HIS A 13 5.10 0.13 -3.69
C HIS A 13 5.25 1.21 -4.78
N ALA A 14 5.21 2.49 -4.44
CA ALA A 14 5.52 3.56 -5.39
C ALA A 14 6.93 3.42 -6.00
N ARG A 15 7.89 2.83 -5.28
CA ARG A 15 9.23 2.53 -5.81
C ARG A 15 9.20 1.43 -6.87
N LYS A 16 8.31 0.43 -6.75
CA LYS A 16 8.15 -0.62 -7.75
C LYS A 16 7.54 -0.05 -9.04
N LEU A 17 6.58 0.88 -8.91
CA LEU A 17 5.97 1.58 -10.06
C LEU A 17 6.97 2.43 -10.85
N GLN A 18 8.01 2.96 -10.23
CA GLN A 18 9.06 3.70 -10.92
C GLN A 18 9.85 2.85 -11.95
N ALA A 19 9.90 1.55 -11.75
CA ALA A 19 10.55 0.61 -12.65
C ALA A 19 9.64 0.13 -13.80
N THR A 20 8.38 0.53 -13.80
CA THR A 20 7.39 0.15 -14.81
C THR A 20 6.97 1.38 -15.63
N THR A 21 6.56 1.15 -16.88
CA THR A 21 5.98 2.19 -17.74
C THR A 21 4.46 2.27 -17.64
N ASN A 22 3.89 1.60 -16.65
CA ASN A 22 2.46 1.49 -16.49
C ASN A 22 1.90 2.70 -15.74
N GLN A 23 0.88 3.34 -16.32
CA GLN A 23 0.18 4.51 -15.79
C GLN A 23 -1.11 4.16 -15.04
N ASP A 24 -1.45 2.86 -14.91
CA ASP A 24 -2.71 2.42 -14.31
C ASP A 24 -2.78 2.63 -12.77
N PHE A 25 -1.67 3.04 -12.13
CA PHE A 25 -1.58 3.26 -10.68
C PHE A 25 -0.98 4.64 -10.36
N ASP A 26 -1.44 5.66 -11.07
CA ASP A 26 -0.90 7.02 -10.95
C ASP A 26 -1.14 7.63 -9.57
N SER A 27 -2.29 7.37 -8.94
CA SER A 27 -2.61 7.90 -7.59
C SER A 27 -1.74 7.23 -6.52
N ILE A 28 -1.50 5.93 -6.62
CA ILE A 28 -0.56 5.20 -5.75
C ILE A 28 0.86 5.76 -5.92
N ALA A 29 1.31 5.94 -7.17
CA ALA A 29 2.62 6.49 -7.48
C ALA A 29 2.78 7.92 -6.95
N PHE A 30 1.78 8.78 -7.15
CA PHE A 30 1.77 10.16 -6.70
C PHE A 30 1.80 10.28 -5.18
N ALA A 31 0.93 9.55 -4.49
CA ALA A 31 0.89 9.54 -3.03
C ALA A 31 2.22 9.04 -2.44
N GLY A 32 2.75 7.94 -2.95
CA GLY A 32 4.02 7.40 -2.48
C GLY A 32 5.23 8.29 -2.76
N LYS A 33 5.30 8.95 -3.93
CA LYS A 33 6.33 9.96 -4.24
C LYS A 33 6.21 11.18 -3.32
N SER A 34 4.98 11.64 -3.09
CA SER A 34 4.71 12.76 -2.17
C SER A 34 5.16 12.44 -0.75
N GLY A 35 4.82 11.27 -0.24
CA GLY A 35 5.28 10.79 1.07
C GLY A 35 6.80 10.61 1.14
N THR A 36 7.43 10.11 0.06
CA THR A 36 8.89 9.96 -0.01
C THR A 36 9.59 11.33 0.05
N LEU A 37 9.11 12.32 -0.70
CA LEU A 37 9.64 13.68 -0.64
C LEU A 37 9.42 14.30 0.76
N LEU A 38 8.22 14.14 1.32
CA LEU A 38 7.88 14.61 2.66
C LEU A 38 8.79 14.01 3.73
N SER A 39 9.09 12.72 3.64
CA SER A 39 10.04 12.03 4.51
C SER A 39 11.45 12.61 4.38
N ALA A 40 11.91 12.84 3.15
CA ALA A 40 13.23 13.42 2.88
C ALA A 40 13.36 14.86 3.42
N ILE A 41 12.32 15.67 3.25
CA ILE A 41 12.26 17.04 3.79
C ILE A 41 12.29 17.00 5.33
N SER A 42 11.49 16.15 5.94
CA SER A 42 11.43 15.98 7.42
C SER A 42 12.79 15.57 8.00
N ALA A 43 13.57 14.76 7.29
CA ALA A 43 14.89 14.31 7.72
C ALA A 43 15.96 15.41 7.72
N GLU A 44 15.77 16.51 6.99
CA GLU A 44 16.71 17.65 6.97
C GLU A 44 16.80 18.38 8.31
N ARG A 45 15.81 18.23 9.18
CA ARG A 45 15.73 18.90 10.49
C ARG A 45 15.89 20.43 10.44
N GLN A 46 15.60 21.03 9.28
CA GLN A 46 15.63 22.46 9.05
C GLN A 46 14.20 22.98 8.94
N SER A 47 13.92 24.15 9.49
CA SER A 47 12.61 24.78 9.35
C SER A 47 12.36 25.25 7.90
N VAL A 48 13.42 25.56 7.17
CA VAL A 48 13.31 25.99 5.76
C VAL A 48 14.25 25.15 4.90
N VAL A 49 13.71 24.55 3.84
CA VAL A 49 14.46 23.81 2.82
C VAL A 49 14.52 24.70 1.56
N THR A 50 15.73 25.09 1.14
CA THR A 50 15.90 25.94 -0.05
C THR A 50 15.45 25.25 -1.32
N GLN A 51 15.06 26.02 -2.34
CA GLN A 51 14.62 25.49 -3.64
C GLN A 51 15.67 24.54 -4.25
N GLN A 52 16.95 24.92 -4.21
CA GLN A 52 18.05 24.08 -4.71
C GLN A 52 18.13 22.75 -3.96
N ARG A 53 17.97 22.77 -2.62
CA ARG A 53 17.99 21.55 -1.81
C ARG A 53 16.75 20.69 -2.05
N LEU A 54 15.57 21.29 -2.17
CA LEU A 54 14.32 20.59 -2.49
C LEU A 54 14.43 19.86 -3.84
N GLU A 55 14.98 20.49 -4.88
CA GLU A 55 15.22 19.84 -6.15
C GLU A 55 16.25 18.70 -6.07
N ALA A 56 17.29 18.87 -5.24
CA ALA A 56 18.26 17.79 -5.00
C ALA A 56 17.62 16.60 -4.31
N LEU A 57 16.78 16.82 -3.30
CA LEU A 57 16.00 15.77 -2.62
C LEU A 57 15.04 15.07 -3.59
N ALA A 58 14.37 15.84 -4.46
CA ALA A 58 13.48 15.28 -5.48
C ALA A 58 14.25 14.34 -6.41
N ARG A 59 15.39 14.79 -6.98
CA ARG A 59 16.23 13.95 -7.87
C ARG A 59 16.75 12.68 -7.17
N ALA A 60 17.18 12.81 -5.91
CA ALA A 60 17.66 11.67 -5.12
C ALA A 60 16.58 10.62 -4.86
N ASN A 61 15.30 11.00 -4.94
CA ASN A 61 14.16 10.15 -4.78
C ASN A 61 13.42 9.85 -6.10
N HIS A 62 14.09 10.01 -7.24
CA HIS A 62 13.54 9.75 -8.58
C HIS A 62 12.28 10.56 -8.92
N ILE A 63 12.15 11.76 -8.36
CA ILE A 63 11.08 12.72 -8.64
C ILE A 63 11.63 13.75 -9.61
N SER A 64 10.98 13.92 -10.75
CA SER A 64 11.36 14.92 -11.75
C SER A 64 11.11 16.33 -11.22
N PRO A 65 12.16 17.19 -11.11
CA PRO A 65 11.98 18.57 -10.64
C PRO A 65 11.12 19.43 -11.57
N LYS A 66 11.02 19.08 -12.85
CA LYS A 66 10.28 19.87 -13.85
C LYS A 66 8.83 19.46 -13.98
N THR A 67 8.53 18.16 -13.91
CA THR A 67 7.19 17.62 -14.24
C THR A 67 6.40 17.15 -13.02
N GLU A 68 7.05 16.62 -11.99
CA GLU A 68 6.38 16.02 -10.84
C GLU A 68 6.46 16.89 -9.58
N LEU A 69 7.63 17.45 -9.28
CA LEU A 69 7.86 18.24 -8.07
C LEU A 69 6.86 19.39 -7.89
N PRO A 70 6.47 20.17 -8.92
CA PRO A 70 5.50 21.25 -8.74
C PRO A 70 4.14 20.76 -8.24
N ALA A 71 3.65 19.65 -8.78
CA ALA A 71 2.36 19.06 -8.37
C ALA A 71 2.43 18.51 -6.94
N ILE A 72 3.53 17.85 -6.59
CA ILE A 72 3.76 17.33 -5.22
C ILE A 72 3.84 18.48 -4.22
N VAL A 73 4.58 19.55 -4.52
CA VAL A 73 4.68 20.74 -3.64
C VAL A 73 3.30 21.39 -3.45
N ALA A 74 2.52 21.51 -4.51
CA ALA A 74 1.16 22.06 -4.44
C ALA A 74 0.27 21.20 -3.54
N GLU A 75 0.33 19.88 -3.64
CA GLU A 75 -0.44 18.97 -2.80
C GLU A 75 -0.02 19.03 -1.33
N LEU A 76 1.28 19.00 -1.05
CA LEU A 76 1.78 19.13 0.31
C LEU A 76 1.41 20.47 0.96
N ALA A 77 1.39 21.54 0.18
CA ALA A 77 0.95 22.86 0.62
C ALA A 77 -0.58 22.91 0.85
N ARG A 78 -1.37 22.27 -0.01
CA ARG A 78 -2.82 22.11 0.14
C ARG A 78 -3.16 21.44 1.47
N GLN A 79 -2.39 20.42 1.84
CA GLN A 79 -2.53 19.71 3.12
C GLN A 79 -1.89 20.42 4.32
N LYS A 80 -1.32 21.63 4.11
CA LYS A 80 -0.67 22.43 5.16
C LYS A 80 0.51 21.72 5.83
N LEU A 81 1.25 20.90 5.10
CA LEU A 81 2.44 20.20 5.57
C LEU A 81 3.71 20.99 5.33
N ILE A 82 3.69 21.82 4.30
CA ILE A 82 4.74 22.79 3.95
C ILE A 82 4.10 24.12 3.59
N LEU A 83 4.88 25.19 3.73
CA LEU A 83 4.52 26.53 3.26
C LEU A 83 5.51 26.97 2.19
N PRO A 84 5.09 27.05 0.91
CA PRO A 84 5.97 27.54 -0.16
C PRO A 84 6.30 29.02 0.01
N GLY A 85 7.57 29.37 -0.20
CA GLY A 85 8.07 30.74 -0.15
C GLY A 85 9.02 31.05 -1.31
N SER A 86 9.46 32.31 -1.44
CA SER A 86 10.31 32.75 -2.53
C SER A 86 11.72 32.10 -2.57
N GLY A 87 12.14 31.50 -1.46
CA GLY A 87 13.47 30.85 -1.34
C GLY A 87 13.43 29.33 -1.19
N GLY A 88 12.23 28.72 -1.17
CA GLY A 88 12.07 27.29 -0.92
C GLY A 88 10.76 26.98 -0.19
N VAL A 89 10.78 25.99 0.72
CA VAL A 89 9.61 25.57 1.48
C VAL A 89 9.91 25.59 2.98
N GLU A 90 8.97 26.08 3.78
CA GLU A 90 8.99 25.95 5.23
C GLU A 90 8.27 24.67 5.64
N VAL A 91 8.84 23.93 6.61
CA VAL A 91 8.34 22.64 7.08
C VAL A 91 7.52 22.82 8.35
N LEU A 92 6.28 22.36 8.34
CA LEU A 92 5.33 22.59 9.45
C LEU A 92 5.27 21.39 10.42
N GLY A 93 6.33 21.18 11.21
CA GLY A 93 6.32 20.31 12.40
C GLY A 93 6.07 18.81 12.10
N LEU A 94 6.69 18.26 11.08
CA LEU A 94 6.52 16.87 10.67
C LEU A 94 7.32 15.89 11.56
N THR A 95 6.71 14.75 11.84
CA THR A 95 7.36 13.59 12.44
C THR A 95 7.35 12.39 11.50
N GLY A 96 8.27 11.43 11.68
CA GLY A 96 8.29 10.23 10.85
C GLY A 96 6.96 9.45 10.86
N HIS A 97 6.26 9.41 11.98
CA HIS A 97 4.94 8.78 12.08
C HIS A 97 3.86 9.54 11.33
N SER A 98 3.87 10.87 11.38
CA SER A 98 2.89 11.69 10.66
C SER A 98 3.05 11.61 9.15
N VAL A 99 4.27 11.36 8.64
CA VAL A 99 4.52 11.17 7.20
C VAL A 99 3.68 10.02 6.64
N LEU A 100 3.57 8.89 7.34
CA LEU A 100 2.79 7.74 6.88
C LEU A 100 1.30 8.08 6.80
N GLU A 101 0.76 8.71 7.83
CA GLU A 101 -0.65 9.14 7.86
C GLU A 101 -0.96 10.16 6.76
N HIS A 102 -0.04 11.09 6.50
CA HIS A 102 -0.19 12.07 5.42
C HIS A 102 -0.11 11.41 4.05
N THR A 103 0.79 10.43 3.86
CA THR A 103 0.87 9.66 2.60
C THR A 103 -0.44 8.95 2.30
N SER A 104 -1.04 8.29 3.30
CA SER A 104 -2.35 7.67 3.19
C SER A 104 -3.44 8.69 2.83
N ARG A 105 -3.45 9.84 3.50
CA ARG A 105 -4.43 10.92 3.24
C ARG A 105 -4.32 11.46 1.82
N ILE A 106 -3.11 11.64 1.29
CA ILE A 106 -2.90 12.10 -0.10
C ILE A 106 -3.59 11.14 -1.08
N PHE A 107 -3.48 9.83 -0.87
CA PHE A 107 -4.18 8.84 -1.68
C PHE A 107 -5.69 8.92 -1.50
N ASP A 108 -6.19 8.89 -0.27
CA ASP A 108 -7.62 8.89 0.03
C ASP A 108 -8.37 10.13 -0.52
N GLU A 109 -7.69 11.28 -0.54
CA GLU A 109 -8.24 12.55 -1.05
C GLU A 109 -7.99 12.75 -2.55
N SER A 110 -7.27 11.84 -3.21
CA SER A 110 -7.08 11.84 -4.66
C SER A 110 -8.32 11.31 -5.39
N SER A 111 -8.42 11.62 -6.68
CA SER A 111 -9.42 11.01 -7.56
C SER A 111 -8.91 9.66 -8.08
N HIS A 112 -8.57 8.74 -7.16
CA HIS A 112 -8.07 7.43 -7.54
C HIS A 112 -9.15 6.56 -8.17
N GLU A 113 -8.73 5.65 -9.03
CA GLU A 113 -9.61 4.71 -9.70
C GLU A 113 -9.93 3.50 -8.80
N ALA A 114 -11.08 2.86 -9.04
CA ALA A 114 -11.53 1.72 -8.22
C ALA A 114 -10.54 0.54 -8.22
N HIS A 115 -9.79 0.34 -9.30
CA HIS A 115 -8.76 -0.70 -9.36
C HIS A 115 -7.54 -0.38 -8.47
N GLU A 116 -7.20 0.88 -8.23
CA GLU A 116 -6.16 1.28 -7.29
C GLU A 116 -6.56 0.97 -5.84
N GLU A 117 -7.82 1.24 -5.49
CA GLU A 117 -8.39 0.85 -4.20
C GLU A 117 -8.43 -0.67 -4.04
N ALA A 118 -8.80 -1.39 -5.11
CA ALA A 118 -8.83 -2.85 -5.14
C ALA A 118 -7.45 -3.46 -4.83
N VAL A 119 -6.37 -2.93 -5.39
CA VAL A 119 -5.01 -3.43 -5.12
C VAL A 119 -4.59 -3.26 -3.66
N ILE A 120 -4.94 -2.14 -3.03
CA ILE A 120 -4.66 -1.91 -1.60
C ILE A 120 -5.47 -2.90 -0.76
N PHE A 121 -6.75 -3.09 -1.08
CA PHE A 121 -7.63 -4.02 -0.38
C PHE A 121 -7.16 -5.48 -0.52
N VAL A 122 -6.78 -5.90 -1.73
CA VAL A 122 -6.20 -7.24 -1.97
C VAL A 122 -4.88 -7.43 -1.22
N SER A 123 -4.04 -6.39 -1.16
CA SER A 123 -2.77 -6.46 -0.42
C SER A 123 -2.98 -6.67 1.07
N GLU A 124 -4.05 -6.11 1.63
CA GLU A 124 -4.46 -6.36 3.02
C GLU A 124 -4.84 -7.82 3.23
N ILE A 125 -5.77 -8.36 2.42
CA ILE A 125 -6.19 -9.77 2.48
C ILE A 125 -4.98 -10.71 2.33
N ALA A 126 -4.15 -10.48 1.31
CA ALA A 126 -2.97 -11.29 1.03
C ALA A 126 -1.89 -11.22 2.12
N SER A 127 -1.92 -10.19 2.97
CA SER A 127 -1.03 -10.06 4.12
C SER A 127 -1.56 -10.76 5.37
N GLU A 128 -2.86 -10.95 5.48
CA GLU A 128 -3.47 -11.70 6.58
C GLU A 128 -3.40 -13.21 6.37
N THR A 129 -3.72 -13.65 5.15
CA THR A 129 -3.72 -15.08 4.80
C THR A 129 -3.56 -15.28 3.29
N PRO A 130 -2.79 -16.33 2.88
CA PRO A 130 -2.78 -16.76 1.49
C PRO A 130 -4.19 -17.14 1.03
N THR A 131 -4.69 -16.49 -0.02
CA THR A 131 -6.09 -16.60 -0.47
C THR A 131 -6.15 -16.81 -1.98
N THR A 132 -7.11 -17.59 -2.48
CA THR A 132 -7.22 -17.85 -3.92
C THR A 132 -7.71 -16.62 -4.67
N ASP A 133 -7.24 -16.45 -5.92
CA ASP A 133 -7.66 -15.35 -6.80
C ASP A 133 -9.17 -15.31 -7.02
N LYS A 134 -9.85 -16.48 -7.04
CA LYS A 134 -11.30 -16.56 -7.15
C LYS A 134 -12.02 -16.02 -5.91
N ALA A 135 -11.57 -16.42 -4.72
CA ALA A 135 -12.16 -15.94 -3.47
C ALA A 135 -11.93 -14.41 -3.32
N ILE A 136 -10.74 -13.94 -3.65
CA ILE A 136 -10.44 -12.50 -3.68
C ILE A 136 -11.34 -11.79 -4.68
N ALA A 137 -11.52 -12.32 -5.90
CA ALA A 137 -12.35 -11.69 -6.91
C ALA A 137 -13.82 -11.54 -6.47
N GLU A 138 -14.36 -12.50 -5.74
CA GLU A 138 -15.69 -12.38 -5.15
C GLU A 138 -15.77 -11.24 -4.12
N VAL A 139 -14.86 -11.25 -3.15
CA VAL A 139 -14.85 -10.23 -2.09
C VAL A 139 -14.63 -8.81 -2.65
N VAL A 140 -13.72 -8.65 -3.62
CA VAL A 140 -13.43 -7.35 -4.25
C VAL A 140 -14.63 -6.87 -5.08
N SER A 141 -15.24 -7.77 -5.89
CA SER A 141 -16.42 -7.43 -6.71
C SER A 141 -17.58 -6.95 -5.83
N ASP A 142 -17.82 -7.60 -4.70
CA ASP A 142 -18.92 -7.25 -3.81
C ASP A 142 -18.69 -5.90 -3.09
N ASN A 143 -17.44 -5.60 -2.72
CA ASN A 143 -17.11 -4.38 -1.96
C ASN A 143 -16.94 -3.15 -2.86
N LEU A 144 -16.27 -3.29 -4.01
CA LEU A 144 -15.87 -2.16 -4.87
C LEU A 144 -16.72 -2.03 -6.15
N LYS A 145 -17.72 -2.90 -6.33
CA LYS A 145 -18.62 -2.91 -7.50
C LYS A 145 -17.89 -3.06 -8.84
N LEU A 146 -16.73 -3.69 -8.83
CA LEU A 146 -15.99 -4.06 -10.02
C LEU A 146 -16.52 -5.37 -10.59
N SER A 147 -16.55 -5.51 -11.92
CA SER A 147 -16.85 -6.80 -12.55
C SER A 147 -15.73 -7.81 -12.28
N ARG A 148 -16.04 -9.10 -12.28
CA ARG A 148 -15.04 -10.17 -12.11
C ARG A 148 -13.90 -10.10 -13.12
N LYS A 149 -14.19 -9.61 -14.34
CA LYS A 149 -13.18 -9.42 -15.37
C LYS A 149 -12.21 -8.29 -15.00
N GLU A 150 -12.74 -7.13 -14.60
CA GLU A 150 -11.92 -5.99 -14.16
C GLU A 150 -11.05 -6.37 -12.97
N VAL A 151 -11.60 -7.11 -12.01
CA VAL A 151 -10.80 -7.61 -10.87
C VAL A 151 -9.71 -8.55 -11.36
N GLY A 152 -10.01 -9.51 -12.25
CA GLY A 152 -9.01 -10.42 -12.82
C GLY A 152 -7.88 -9.68 -13.52
N ASP A 153 -8.20 -8.73 -14.39
CA ASP A 153 -7.23 -7.90 -15.10
C ASP A 153 -6.35 -7.09 -14.10
N THR A 154 -6.97 -6.54 -13.06
CA THR A 154 -6.27 -5.82 -11.98
C THR A 154 -5.32 -6.73 -11.19
N LEU A 155 -5.76 -7.94 -10.83
CA LEU A 155 -4.93 -8.90 -10.09
C LEU A 155 -3.72 -9.34 -10.91
N ASP A 156 -3.88 -9.59 -12.19
CA ASP A 156 -2.79 -9.96 -13.09
C ASP A 156 -1.77 -8.84 -13.21
N LEU A 157 -2.24 -7.62 -13.42
CA LEU A 157 -1.39 -6.45 -13.52
C LEU A 157 -0.63 -6.18 -12.20
N ALA A 158 -1.33 -6.20 -11.07
CA ALA A 158 -0.77 -5.98 -9.75
C ALA A 158 0.27 -7.05 -9.36
N THR A 159 0.03 -8.31 -9.75
CA THR A 159 0.99 -9.41 -9.57
C THR A 159 2.24 -9.18 -10.42
N ASN A 160 2.10 -8.76 -11.68
CA ASN A 160 3.23 -8.49 -12.57
C ASN A 160 4.10 -7.32 -12.09
N ILE A 161 3.50 -6.30 -11.46
CA ILE A 161 4.21 -5.19 -10.82
C ILE A 161 4.86 -5.66 -9.51
N GLY A 162 4.35 -6.73 -8.89
CA GLY A 162 4.85 -7.27 -7.64
C GLY A 162 4.26 -6.60 -6.40
N PHE A 163 3.02 -6.14 -6.45
CA PHE A 163 2.32 -5.64 -5.26
C PHE A 163 2.08 -6.77 -4.26
N PHE A 164 1.79 -7.96 -4.75
CA PHE A 164 1.74 -9.22 -3.99
C PHE A 164 2.31 -10.35 -4.85
N ASP A 165 2.62 -11.47 -4.21
CA ASP A 165 3.13 -12.67 -4.87
C ASP A 165 1.99 -13.61 -5.23
N SER A 166 2.24 -14.48 -6.21
CA SER A 166 1.30 -15.52 -6.60
C SER A 166 1.98 -16.88 -6.76
N GLU A 167 1.21 -17.93 -6.50
CA GLU A 167 1.63 -19.33 -6.68
C GLU A 167 0.50 -20.13 -7.32
N PRO A 168 0.69 -20.77 -8.48
CA PRO A 168 -0.33 -21.58 -9.10
C PRO A 168 -0.62 -22.84 -8.28
N ILE A 169 -1.90 -23.09 -7.99
CA ILE A 169 -2.38 -24.32 -7.33
C ILE A 169 -3.09 -25.24 -8.31
N SER A 170 -3.60 -24.72 -9.41
CA SER A 170 -4.13 -25.50 -10.53
C SER A 170 -3.95 -24.75 -11.84
N ALA A 171 -4.40 -25.34 -12.96
CA ALA A 171 -4.35 -24.70 -14.27
C ALA A 171 -5.24 -23.43 -14.39
N GLN A 172 -6.20 -23.24 -13.47
CA GLN A 172 -7.20 -22.18 -13.50
C GLN A 172 -7.31 -21.40 -12.20
N GLU A 173 -6.37 -21.58 -11.28
CA GLU A 173 -6.43 -20.97 -9.96
C GLU A 173 -5.03 -20.75 -9.39
N LYS A 174 -4.82 -19.58 -8.84
CA LYS A 174 -3.58 -19.20 -8.17
C LYS A 174 -3.87 -18.69 -6.75
N LEU A 175 -2.90 -18.88 -5.89
CA LEU A 175 -2.89 -18.36 -4.53
C LEU A 175 -2.17 -17.02 -4.54
N LEU A 176 -2.77 -15.99 -3.93
CA LEU A 176 -2.18 -14.67 -3.74
C LEU A 176 -1.76 -14.53 -2.28
N PHE A 177 -0.59 -13.95 -2.03
CA PHE A 177 -0.04 -13.76 -0.69
C PHE A 177 1.02 -12.67 -0.67
N ASN A 178 1.32 -12.16 0.52
CA ASN A 178 2.43 -11.24 0.72
C ASN A 178 3.73 -12.03 0.92
N GLY A 179 4.61 -12.01 -0.08
CA GLY A 179 5.88 -12.75 -0.06
C GLY A 179 6.89 -12.29 1.01
N ASN A 180 6.65 -11.15 1.67
CA ASN A 180 7.44 -10.75 2.84
C ASN A 180 6.99 -11.47 4.13
N LEU A 181 5.75 -11.95 4.18
CA LEU A 181 5.16 -12.63 5.33
C LEU A 181 5.10 -14.15 5.14
N PHE A 182 4.86 -14.61 3.92
CA PHE A 182 4.69 -16.01 3.60
C PHE A 182 5.71 -16.47 2.56
N ARG A 183 6.39 -17.58 2.81
CA ARG A 183 7.13 -18.30 1.78
C ARG A 183 6.17 -19.11 0.93
N ARG A 184 6.49 -19.35 -0.35
CA ARG A 184 5.61 -20.09 -1.28
C ARG A 184 5.17 -21.46 -0.75
N ASP A 185 6.08 -22.23 -0.18
CA ASP A 185 5.79 -23.56 0.37
C ASP A 185 4.86 -23.47 1.60
N ASP A 186 5.02 -22.44 2.43
CA ASP A 186 4.22 -22.23 3.62
C ASP A 186 2.83 -21.72 3.24
N ALA A 187 2.72 -20.84 2.24
CA ALA A 187 1.46 -20.34 1.71
C ALA A 187 0.57 -21.49 1.20
N ARG A 188 1.14 -22.46 0.46
CA ARG A 188 0.42 -23.67 0.03
C ARG A 188 -0.06 -24.53 1.19
N LYS A 189 0.78 -24.73 2.22
CA LYS A 189 0.41 -25.51 3.41
C LYS A 189 -0.70 -24.83 4.20
N VAL A 190 -0.59 -23.51 4.42
CA VAL A 190 -1.62 -22.71 5.11
C VAL A 190 -2.95 -22.83 4.36
N ASN A 191 -2.97 -22.59 3.05
CA ASN A 191 -4.18 -22.72 2.25
C ASN A 191 -4.77 -24.14 2.30
N ALA A 192 -3.94 -25.18 2.22
CA ALA A 192 -4.40 -26.57 2.31
C ALA A 192 -5.05 -26.87 3.69
N ILE A 193 -4.47 -26.37 4.78
CA ILE A 193 -5.03 -26.54 6.12
C ILE A 193 -6.35 -25.77 6.23
N LEU A 194 -6.39 -24.50 5.85
CA LEU A 194 -7.58 -23.64 5.95
C LEU A 194 -8.76 -24.21 5.14
N SER A 195 -8.48 -24.78 3.96
CA SER A 195 -9.52 -25.40 3.12
C SER A 195 -10.12 -26.68 3.69
N THR A 196 -9.49 -27.31 4.70
CA THR A 196 -10.02 -28.50 5.39
C THR A 196 -10.83 -28.17 6.64
N LEU A 197 -10.78 -26.92 7.12
CA LEU A 197 -11.48 -26.50 8.32
C LEU A 197 -13.00 -26.48 8.09
N LYS A 198 -13.73 -26.98 9.09
CA LYS A 198 -15.18 -26.82 9.14
C LYS A 198 -15.54 -25.41 9.61
N ALA A 199 -16.74 -24.94 9.28
CA ALA A 199 -17.20 -23.61 9.65
C ALA A 199 -17.01 -23.22 11.13
N PRO A 200 -17.27 -24.10 12.13
CA PRO A 200 -16.99 -23.79 13.54
C PRO A 200 -15.49 -23.59 13.84
N GLU A 201 -14.63 -24.41 13.22
CA GLU A 201 -13.17 -24.33 13.41
C GLU A 201 -12.60 -23.06 12.78
N ALA A 202 -13.09 -22.70 11.59
CA ALA A 202 -12.72 -21.45 10.92
C ALA A 202 -13.15 -20.22 11.73
N ALA A 203 -14.37 -20.24 12.31
CA ALA A 203 -14.86 -19.16 13.17
C ALA A 203 -14.00 -19.02 14.44
N LEU A 204 -13.63 -20.13 15.08
CA LEU A 204 -12.75 -20.13 16.26
C LEU A 204 -11.36 -19.57 15.93
N LEU A 205 -10.79 -19.97 14.78
CA LEU A 205 -9.50 -19.45 14.34
C LEU A 205 -9.54 -17.94 14.11
N THR A 206 -10.62 -17.44 13.51
CA THR A 206 -10.85 -16.01 13.30
C THR A 206 -10.92 -15.25 14.63
N GLU A 207 -11.67 -15.79 15.62
CA GLU A 207 -11.79 -15.20 16.96
C GLU A 207 -10.43 -15.16 17.68
N VAL A 208 -9.65 -16.25 17.61
CA VAL A 208 -8.31 -16.33 18.19
C VAL A 208 -7.39 -15.31 17.56
N ASN A 209 -7.40 -15.19 16.22
CA ASN A 209 -6.58 -14.22 15.50
C ASN A 209 -6.94 -12.78 15.88
N GLN A 210 -8.23 -12.45 15.95
CA GLN A 210 -8.69 -11.14 16.37
C GLN A 210 -8.23 -10.80 17.79
N LYS A 211 -8.38 -11.72 18.74
CA LYS A 211 -7.92 -11.53 20.13
C LYS A 211 -6.41 -11.35 20.20
N LEU A 212 -5.62 -12.09 19.41
CA LEU A 212 -4.18 -11.92 19.33
C LEU A 212 -3.79 -10.54 18.79
N GLN A 213 -4.50 -10.05 17.78
CA GLN A 213 -4.27 -8.69 17.25
C GLN A 213 -4.58 -7.59 18.26
N GLU A 214 -5.64 -7.77 19.06
CA GLU A 214 -6.07 -6.80 20.07
C GLU A 214 -5.18 -6.79 21.31
N THR A 215 -4.73 -7.96 21.77
CA THR A 215 -4.05 -8.12 23.09
C THR A 215 -2.55 -8.43 22.96
N GLY A 216 -2.09 -8.83 21.79
CA GLY A 216 -0.71 -9.26 21.53
C GLY A 216 -0.36 -10.65 22.10
N CYS A 217 -1.17 -11.22 22.96
CA CYS A 217 -1.00 -12.57 23.51
C CYS A 217 -2.33 -13.15 24.01
N LEU A 218 -2.43 -14.48 24.03
CA LEU A 218 -3.54 -15.18 24.65
C LEU A 218 -3.00 -16.10 25.78
N PRO A 219 -3.66 -16.18 26.95
CA PRO A 219 -3.34 -17.19 27.94
C PRO A 219 -3.67 -18.58 27.38
N LEU A 220 -2.73 -19.50 27.45
CA LEU A 220 -3.01 -20.91 27.21
C LEU A 220 -3.67 -21.45 28.48
N GLU A 221 -4.98 -21.63 28.44
CA GLU A 221 -5.66 -22.42 29.47
C GLU A 221 -5.35 -23.88 29.19
N THR A 222 -4.73 -24.54 30.16
CA THR A 222 -4.41 -25.97 30.15
C THR A 222 -5.66 -26.82 30.47
#